data_eab49f82dc5609fe09be3e300c49d8f1
#
_entry.id   eab49f82dc5609fe09be3e300c49d8f1
#
_cell.length_a   1.000
_cell.length_b   1.000
_cell.length_c   1.000
_cell.angle_alpha   90.00
_cell.angle_beta   90.00
_cell.angle_gamma   90.00
#
_symmetry.space_group_name_H-M   'P 1'
#
loop_
_entity.id
_entity.type
_entity.pdbx_description
1 polymer ?
#
loop_
_entity_poly.entity_id
_entity_poly.type
_entity_poly.pdbx_seq_one_letter_code
_entity_poly.pdbx_strand_id
1 'polypeptide(L)'
;MTKSRPIDPLVTPEELSGLLDEVAILDATYVMPADPLRCESDFRAAHLPGARLFRIDEIADRGASLPHMLPEAAVLAQALAALGIDGTRPVVVYDRSPNHFSAPRVWFTLRLFGLEDVRVLDGGLLRWLGEGRPVESGPPDEAPTAAPGLLFNPLRVVDGREMARIVAAGGRTILDARARDRFEGRAPEPRPGLKSGHMPGAICRPFSALTGADGRFLGPDALRDHFGPVGARPVVTCGSGMTACVLALGLERIGVQAALYDGSWAEWGQGALGPIHGG
;
A
#
# COMPACT_ATOMS: atom_id res chain seq x y z
N MET A 1 -16.03 20.93 19.61
CA MET A 1 -15.07 20.48 18.58
C MET A 1 -15.80 19.45 17.74
N THR A 2 -16.31 19.82 16.61
CA THR A 2 -16.90 18.90 15.61
C THR A 2 -15.78 18.02 15.08
N LYS A 3 -15.82 16.72 15.40
CA LYS A 3 -14.94 15.73 14.74
C LYS A 3 -15.26 15.79 13.25
N SER A 4 -14.36 16.30 12.44
CA SER A 4 -14.48 16.22 10.99
C SER A 4 -14.68 14.75 10.62
N ARG A 5 -15.64 14.49 9.74
CA ARG A 5 -15.87 13.13 9.21
C ARG A 5 -14.54 12.63 8.63
N PRO A 6 -14.11 11.40 8.94
CA PRO A 6 -12.92 10.85 8.33
C PRO A 6 -13.02 10.94 6.81
N ILE A 7 -11.98 11.44 6.17
CA ILE A 7 -11.89 11.49 4.70
C ILE A 7 -11.87 10.06 4.19
N ASP A 8 -12.72 9.72 3.20
CA ASP A 8 -12.63 8.41 2.54
C ASP A 8 -11.23 8.29 1.91
N PRO A 9 -10.45 7.25 2.21
CA PRO A 9 -9.13 7.08 1.63
C PRO A 9 -9.14 6.75 0.13
N LEU A 10 -10.32 6.66 -0.49
CA LEU A 10 -10.49 6.56 -1.93
C LEU A 10 -11.03 7.86 -2.52
N VAL A 11 -10.70 8.08 -3.80
CA VAL A 11 -11.30 9.10 -4.65
C VAL A 11 -11.73 8.46 -5.96
N THR A 12 -12.91 8.81 -6.46
CA THR A 12 -13.39 8.31 -7.75
C THR A 12 -12.76 9.08 -8.91
N PRO A 13 -12.69 8.50 -10.14
CA PRO A 13 -12.25 9.24 -11.33
C PRO A 13 -13.08 10.51 -11.60
N GLU A 14 -14.37 10.49 -11.31
CA GLU A 14 -15.25 11.65 -11.46
C GLU A 14 -14.86 12.79 -10.51
N GLU A 15 -14.68 12.49 -9.23
CA GLU A 15 -14.22 13.46 -8.22
C GLU A 15 -12.85 14.00 -8.57
N LEU A 16 -11.88 13.12 -8.92
CA LEU A 16 -10.52 13.52 -9.27
C LEU A 16 -10.46 14.42 -10.49
N SER A 17 -11.31 14.18 -11.50
CA SER A 17 -11.36 15.04 -12.70
C SER A 17 -11.69 16.51 -12.39
N GLY A 18 -12.43 16.76 -11.32
CA GLY A 18 -12.71 18.12 -10.85
C GLY A 18 -11.60 18.75 -9.99
N LEU A 19 -10.56 17.98 -9.65
CA LEU A 19 -9.53 18.37 -8.67
C LEU A 19 -8.10 18.32 -9.23
N LEU A 20 -7.90 18.06 -10.52
CA LEU A 20 -6.56 17.82 -11.11
C LEU A 20 -5.56 18.94 -10.78
N ASP A 21 -5.99 20.21 -10.80
CA ASP A 21 -5.14 21.36 -10.49
C ASP A 21 -4.93 21.59 -8.98
N GLU A 22 -5.75 20.95 -8.13
CA GLU A 22 -5.75 21.16 -6.69
C GLU A 22 -4.97 20.10 -5.92
N VAL A 23 -4.68 18.95 -6.54
CA VAL A 23 -4.01 17.80 -5.93
C VAL A 23 -2.64 17.53 -6.55
N ALA A 24 -1.77 16.85 -5.81
CA ALA A 24 -0.58 16.23 -6.37
C ALA A 24 -0.91 14.77 -6.74
N ILE A 25 -0.47 14.28 -7.89
CA ILE A 25 -0.81 12.95 -8.38
C ILE A 25 0.46 12.09 -8.49
N LEU A 26 0.43 10.89 -7.92
CA LEU A 26 1.51 9.92 -7.96
C LEU A 26 1.09 8.64 -8.66
N ASP A 27 1.83 8.26 -9.71
CA ASP A 27 1.81 6.91 -10.27
C ASP A 27 2.75 6.03 -9.43
N ALA A 28 2.17 5.12 -8.68
CA ALA A 28 2.86 4.18 -7.81
C ALA A 28 2.94 2.78 -8.42
N THR A 29 2.87 2.67 -9.74
CA THR A 29 2.89 1.39 -10.44
C THR A 29 4.14 0.60 -10.13
N TYR A 30 3.93 -0.65 -9.72
CA TYR A 30 4.96 -1.64 -9.47
C TYR A 30 4.60 -2.95 -10.17
N VAL A 31 5.54 -3.57 -10.85
CA VAL A 31 5.35 -4.84 -11.55
C VAL A 31 6.16 -5.96 -10.89
N MET A 32 5.66 -7.17 -10.96
CA MET A 32 6.35 -8.36 -10.43
C MET A 32 6.66 -9.34 -11.57
N PRO A 33 7.91 -9.82 -11.71
CA PRO A 33 9.12 -9.36 -11.00
C PRO A 33 9.42 -7.89 -11.25
N ALA A 34 10.22 -7.27 -10.36
CA ALA A 34 10.55 -5.85 -10.45
C ALA A 34 11.16 -5.48 -11.80
N ASP A 35 10.58 -4.51 -12.47
CA ASP A 35 11.04 -3.97 -13.75
C ASP A 35 10.85 -2.45 -13.80
N PRO A 36 11.80 -1.68 -13.25
CA PRO A 36 11.72 -0.22 -13.23
C PRO A 36 11.68 0.42 -14.62
N LEU A 37 12.34 -0.19 -15.61
CA LEU A 37 12.35 0.33 -16.99
C LEU A 37 10.98 0.19 -17.64
N ARG A 38 10.29 -0.91 -17.38
CA ARG A 38 8.92 -1.11 -17.80
C ARG A 38 7.98 -0.10 -17.15
N CYS A 39 8.09 0.11 -15.83
CA CYS A 39 7.27 1.10 -15.13
C CYS A 39 7.46 2.50 -15.72
N GLU A 40 8.71 2.88 -16.03
CA GLU A 40 9.00 4.17 -16.69
C GLU A 40 8.45 4.23 -18.11
N SER A 41 8.64 3.19 -18.90
CA SER A 41 8.11 3.11 -20.29
C SER A 41 6.58 3.21 -20.30
N ASP A 42 5.90 2.48 -19.41
CA ASP A 42 4.45 2.51 -19.28
C ASP A 42 3.95 3.89 -18.83
N PHE A 43 4.66 4.54 -17.90
CA PHE A 43 4.37 5.91 -17.49
C PHE A 43 4.49 6.90 -18.66
N ARG A 44 5.60 6.84 -19.42
CA ARG A 44 5.83 7.70 -20.58
C ARG A 44 4.81 7.48 -21.70
N ALA A 45 4.27 6.28 -21.81
CA ALA A 45 3.25 5.97 -22.81
C ALA A 45 1.91 6.63 -22.49
N ALA A 46 1.48 6.58 -21.23
CA ALA A 46 0.24 7.22 -20.77
C ALA A 46 0.22 7.33 -19.25
N HIS A 47 -0.11 8.49 -18.70
CA HIS A 47 -0.31 8.72 -17.26
C HIS A 47 -1.42 9.76 -17.03
N LEU A 48 -1.93 9.87 -15.80
CA LEU A 48 -2.90 10.91 -15.46
C LEU A 48 -2.26 12.31 -15.63
N PRO A 49 -3.02 13.33 -16.04
CA PRO A 49 -2.51 14.69 -16.18
C PRO A 49 -1.80 15.16 -14.91
N GLY A 50 -0.60 15.70 -15.08
CA GLY A 50 0.22 16.21 -13.98
C GLY A 50 0.81 15.14 -13.05
N ALA A 51 0.68 13.84 -13.34
CA ALA A 51 1.19 12.77 -12.48
C ALA A 51 2.73 12.74 -12.43
N ARG A 52 3.26 12.23 -11.33
CA ARG A 52 4.69 11.96 -11.11
C ARG A 52 4.88 10.48 -10.80
N LEU A 53 5.94 9.87 -11.33
CA LEU A 53 6.25 8.46 -11.09
C LEU A 53 6.95 8.27 -9.73
N PHE A 54 6.26 7.62 -8.78
CA PHE A 54 6.81 7.26 -7.47
C PHE A 54 7.50 5.89 -7.55
N ARG A 55 8.81 5.87 -7.54
CA ARG A 55 9.63 4.65 -7.67
C ARG A 55 9.80 3.98 -6.30
N ILE A 56 8.93 3.02 -5.99
CA ILE A 56 8.85 2.38 -4.66
C ILE A 56 10.22 1.83 -4.21
N ASP A 57 10.92 1.07 -5.06
CA ASP A 57 12.19 0.44 -4.68
C ASP A 57 13.35 1.44 -4.56
N GLU A 58 13.29 2.58 -5.26
CA GLU A 58 14.32 3.61 -5.15
C GLU A 58 14.16 4.42 -3.86
N ILE A 59 12.93 4.57 -3.38
CA ILE A 59 12.59 5.33 -2.18
C ILE A 59 12.63 4.45 -0.92
N ALA A 60 12.38 3.14 -1.05
CA ALA A 60 12.49 2.18 0.05
C ALA A 60 13.87 2.22 0.73
N ASP A 61 13.97 1.68 1.94
CA ASP A 61 15.26 1.50 2.62
C ASP A 61 16.15 0.54 1.83
N ARG A 62 17.10 1.10 1.08
CA ARG A 62 18.04 0.36 0.24
C ARG A 62 19.15 -0.33 1.04
N GLY A 63 19.33 0.01 2.31
CA GLY A 63 20.26 -0.64 3.24
C GLY A 63 19.68 -1.88 3.90
N ALA A 64 18.36 -2.06 3.85
CA ALA A 64 17.71 -3.21 4.43
C ALA A 64 17.97 -4.49 3.62
N SER A 65 18.12 -5.62 4.33
CA SER A 65 18.23 -6.95 3.71
C SER A 65 16.90 -7.51 3.21
N LEU A 66 15.78 -6.90 3.62
CA LEU A 66 14.42 -7.27 3.24
C LEU A 66 13.91 -6.33 2.13
N PRO A 67 13.08 -6.83 1.20
CA PRO A 67 12.56 -6.01 0.10
C PRO A 67 11.51 -5.02 0.58
N HIS A 68 11.44 -3.86 -0.08
CA HIS A 68 10.38 -2.84 0.07
C HIS A 68 10.24 -2.26 1.49
N MET A 69 11.27 -2.33 2.33
CA MET A 69 11.20 -1.77 3.69
C MET A 69 10.92 -0.28 3.66
N LEU A 70 10.20 0.19 4.67
CA LEU A 70 9.86 1.61 4.81
C LEU A 70 11.13 2.47 4.80
N PRO A 71 11.12 3.61 4.08
CA PRO A 71 12.26 4.51 4.03
C PRO A 71 12.49 5.26 5.35
N GLU A 72 13.67 5.79 5.52
CA GLU A 72 13.90 6.83 6.51
C GLU A 72 13.16 8.13 6.13
N ALA A 73 12.73 8.90 7.14
CA ALA A 73 11.97 10.15 6.93
C ALA A 73 12.69 11.14 6.01
N ALA A 74 14.02 11.27 6.17
CA ALA A 74 14.82 12.18 5.36
C ALA A 74 14.86 11.77 3.88
N VAL A 75 14.98 10.47 3.60
CA VAL A 75 14.96 9.93 2.22
C VAL A 75 13.61 10.16 1.58
N LEU A 76 12.52 9.87 2.30
CA LEU A 76 11.17 10.12 1.79
C LEU A 76 10.91 11.61 1.54
N ALA A 77 11.32 12.49 2.46
CA ALA A 77 11.13 13.93 2.31
C ALA A 77 11.84 14.48 1.08
N GLN A 78 13.09 14.05 0.82
CA GLN A 78 13.85 14.44 -0.37
C GLN A 78 13.19 13.92 -1.65
N ALA A 79 12.73 12.66 -1.66
CA ALA A 79 12.03 12.08 -2.80
C ALA A 79 10.72 12.85 -3.10
N LEU A 80 9.95 13.19 -2.08
CA LEU A 80 8.71 13.96 -2.23
C LEU A 80 9.00 15.38 -2.76
N ALA A 81 10.04 16.03 -2.26
CA ALA A 81 10.48 17.34 -2.78
C ALA A 81 10.83 17.29 -4.27
N ALA A 82 11.58 16.27 -4.70
CA ALA A 82 11.92 16.06 -6.11
C ALA A 82 10.66 15.79 -6.98
N LEU A 83 9.62 15.18 -6.40
CA LEU A 83 8.33 14.93 -7.04
C LEU A 83 7.36 16.14 -6.94
N GLY A 84 7.80 17.29 -6.44
CA GLY A 84 6.95 18.47 -6.33
C GLY A 84 5.92 18.42 -5.21
N ILE A 85 6.15 17.62 -4.17
CA ILE A 85 5.23 17.44 -3.04
C ILE A 85 5.84 18.05 -1.78
N ASP A 86 5.28 19.17 -1.34
CA ASP A 86 5.67 19.90 -0.12
C ASP A 86 4.75 19.65 1.09
N GLY A 87 3.69 18.83 0.90
CA GLY A 87 2.72 18.50 1.93
C GLY A 87 1.60 19.53 2.12
N THR A 88 1.52 20.57 1.30
CA THR A 88 0.46 21.61 1.38
C THR A 88 -0.80 21.24 0.61
N ARG A 89 -0.67 20.40 -0.42
CA ARG A 89 -1.78 19.95 -1.28
C ARG A 89 -2.16 18.49 -0.96
N PRO A 90 -3.44 18.10 -1.12
CA PRO A 90 -3.82 16.70 -1.08
C PRO A 90 -3.03 15.87 -2.09
N VAL A 91 -2.81 14.60 -1.79
CA VAL A 91 -2.09 13.68 -2.67
C VAL A 91 -3.04 12.57 -3.12
N VAL A 92 -3.10 12.31 -4.42
CA VAL A 92 -3.79 11.16 -4.99
C VAL A 92 -2.78 10.17 -5.55
N VAL A 93 -2.89 8.91 -5.16
CA VAL A 93 -1.99 7.84 -5.59
C VAL A 93 -2.77 6.85 -6.44
N TYR A 94 -2.23 6.43 -7.56
CA TYR A 94 -2.81 5.37 -8.38
C TYR A 94 -1.76 4.35 -8.83
N ASP A 95 -2.21 3.21 -9.31
CA ASP A 95 -1.40 2.25 -10.06
C ASP A 95 -2.16 1.72 -11.29
N ARG A 96 -1.52 0.84 -12.04
CA ARG A 96 -2.05 0.25 -13.29
C ARG A 96 -2.59 -1.16 -13.10
N SER A 97 -2.57 -1.66 -11.89
CA SER A 97 -3.06 -3.00 -11.61
C SER A 97 -4.59 -3.03 -11.51
N PRO A 98 -5.23 -4.15 -11.87
CA PRO A 98 -6.69 -4.28 -11.77
C PRO A 98 -7.19 -4.40 -10.32
N ASN A 99 -6.29 -4.48 -9.34
CA ASN A 99 -6.62 -4.80 -7.94
C ASN A 99 -5.83 -3.98 -6.92
N HIS A 100 -5.42 -2.76 -7.29
CA HIS A 100 -4.72 -1.82 -6.40
C HIS A 100 -3.47 -2.43 -5.74
N PHE A 101 -2.60 -3.05 -6.53
CA PHE A 101 -1.47 -3.83 -6.03
C PHE A 101 -0.46 -3.00 -5.23
N SER A 102 -0.16 -1.78 -5.67
CA SER A 102 0.96 -0.97 -5.16
C SER A 102 0.58 0.43 -4.67
N ALA A 103 -0.45 1.05 -5.23
CA ALA A 103 -0.89 2.39 -4.79
C ALA A 103 -1.20 2.45 -3.28
N PRO A 104 -1.86 1.46 -2.66
CA PRO A 104 -2.08 1.46 -1.22
C PRO A 104 -0.79 1.42 -0.39
N ARG A 105 0.32 0.86 -0.91
CA ARG A 105 1.61 0.90 -0.22
C ARG A 105 2.14 2.33 -0.10
N VAL A 106 2.08 3.10 -1.19
CA VAL A 106 2.51 4.50 -1.18
C VAL A 106 1.55 5.33 -0.34
N TRP A 107 0.23 5.16 -0.48
CA TRP A 107 -0.77 5.78 0.39
C TRP A 107 -0.46 5.53 1.87
N PHE A 108 -0.23 4.28 2.26
CA PHE A 108 0.07 3.93 3.65
C PHE A 108 1.36 4.61 4.13
N THR A 109 2.42 4.59 3.30
CA THR A 109 3.71 5.23 3.62
C THR A 109 3.52 6.72 3.86
N LEU A 110 2.85 7.44 2.96
CA LEU A 110 2.63 8.89 3.11
C LEU A 110 1.81 9.22 4.36
N ARG A 111 0.73 8.45 4.62
CA ARG A 111 -0.09 8.57 5.83
C ARG A 111 0.70 8.26 7.11
N LEU A 112 1.58 7.26 7.06
CA LEU A 112 2.45 6.88 8.17
C LEU A 112 3.43 8.00 8.55
N PHE A 113 3.89 8.76 7.55
CA PHE A 113 4.80 9.88 7.74
C PHE A 113 4.10 11.24 7.90
N GLY A 114 2.78 11.24 8.11
CA GLY A 114 2.04 12.41 8.58
C GLY A 114 1.35 13.25 7.51
N LEU A 115 1.37 12.86 6.23
CA LEU A 115 0.52 13.52 5.24
C LEU A 115 -0.95 13.12 5.49
N GLU A 116 -1.81 14.09 5.79
CA GLU A 116 -3.18 13.80 6.26
C GLU A 116 -4.17 13.51 5.13
N ASP A 117 -4.15 14.26 4.03
CA ASP A 117 -5.05 14.05 2.89
C ASP A 117 -4.32 13.32 1.76
N VAL A 118 -4.27 12.00 1.89
CA VAL A 118 -3.75 11.09 0.87
C VAL A 118 -4.83 10.10 0.52
N ARG A 119 -5.17 9.98 -0.77
CA ARG A 119 -6.23 9.11 -1.27
C ARG A 119 -5.70 8.21 -2.38
N VAL A 120 -6.35 7.07 -2.59
CA VAL A 120 -6.07 6.16 -3.70
C VAL A 120 -7.17 6.32 -4.76
N LEU A 121 -6.80 6.43 -6.03
CA LEU A 121 -7.76 6.47 -7.14
C LEU A 121 -8.44 5.11 -7.29
N ASP A 122 -9.75 5.08 -7.07
CA ASP A 122 -10.55 3.86 -7.17
C ASP A 122 -10.61 3.33 -8.60
N GLY A 123 -10.12 2.11 -8.81
CA GLY A 123 -9.95 1.49 -10.13
C GLY A 123 -8.68 1.89 -10.88
N GLY A 124 -7.87 2.76 -10.31
CA GLY A 124 -6.56 3.17 -10.86
C GLY A 124 -6.60 3.68 -12.30
N LEU A 125 -5.48 3.56 -13.02
CA LEU A 125 -5.39 4.00 -14.42
C LEU A 125 -6.36 3.23 -15.33
N LEU A 126 -6.60 1.95 -15.08
CA LEU A 126 -7.45 1.15 -15.95
C LEU A 126 -8.87 1.68 -16.02
N ARG A 127 -9.45 2.03 -14.88
CA ARG A 127 -10.79 2.62 -14.83
C ARG A 127 -10.81 4.04 -15.41
N TRP A 128 -9.78 4.85 -15.14
CA TRP A 128 -9.63 6.18 -15.71
C TRP A 128 -9.68 6.16 -17.24
N LEU A 129 -8.89 5.24 -17.86
CA LEU A 129 -8.90 5.03 -19.31
C LEU A 129 -10.23 4.46 -19.82
N GLY A 130 -10.81 3.49 -19.09
CA GLY A 130 -12.10 2.88 -19.44
C GLY A 130 -13.26 3.89 -19.46
N GLU A 131 -13.18 4.96 -18.67
CA GLU A 131 -14.13 6.07 -18.68
C GLU A 131 -13.80 7.14 -19.74
N GLY A 132 -12.79 6.93 -20.61
CA GLY A 132 -12.39 7.86 -21.67
C GLY A 132 -11.82 9.18 -21.17
N ARG A 133 -11.26 9.21 -19.97
CA ARG A 133 -10.70 10.42 -19.36
C ARG A 133 -9.32 10.76 -19.93
N PRO A 134 -8.91 12.05 -19.91
CA PRO A 134 -7.66 12.49 -20.52
C PRO A 134 -6.43 11.89 -19.86
N VAL A 135 -5.41 11.63 -20.65
CA VAL A 135 -4.07 11.22 -20.21
C VAL A 135 -3.01 12.07 -20.89
N GLU A 136 -1.85 12.13 -20.28
CA GLU A 136 -0.64 12.71 -20.82
C GLU A 136 0.36 11.62 -21.20
N SER A 137 1.36 11.98 -22.00
CA SER A 137 2.46 11.11 -22.41
C SER A 137 3.79 11.87 -22.35
N GLY A 138 4.89 11.15 -22.26
CA GLY A 138 6.22 11.76 -22.17
C GLY A 138 6.76 11.72 -20.72
N PRO A 139 7.88 12.41 -20.47
CA PRO A 139 8.40 12.54 -19.12
C PRO A 139 7.49 13.42 -18.25
N PRO A 140 7.47 13.22 -16.92
CA PRO A 140 6.78 14.13 -16.03
C PRO A 140 7.45 15.51 -16.07
N ASP A 141 6.66 16.57 -15.85
CA ASP A 141 7.25 17.90 -15.62
C ASP A 141 8.06 17.90 -14.34
N GLU A 142 9.28 18.41 -14.39
CA GLU A 142 10.11 18.60 -13.21
C GLU A 142 9.69 19.91 -12.51
N ALA A 143 9.16 19.80 -11.30
CA ALA A 143 8.78 20.94 -10.48
C ALA A 143 9.15 20.66 -9.00
N PRO A 144 10.46 20.59 -8.69
CA PRO A 144 10.89 20.32 -7.31
C PRO A 144 10.43 21.45 -6.37
N THR A 145 10.12 21.06 -5.13
CA THR A 145 9.64 21.97 -4.08
C THR A 145 10.52 21.87 -2.83
N ALA A 146 10.17 22.60 -1.78
CA ALA A 146 10.73 22.38 -0.46
C ALA A 146 10.31 20.99 0.08
N ALA A 147 11.19 20.33 0.81
CA ALA A 147 10.89 19.06 1.42
C ALA A 147 9.80 19.22 2.49
N PRO A 148 8.77 18.33 2.50
CA PRO A 148 7.73 18.38 3.53
C PRO A 148 8.28 18.05 4.92
N GLY A 149 7.68 18.65 5.94
CA GLY A 149 7.91 18.23 7.32
C GLY A 149 7.19 16.89 7.58
N LEU A 150 7.94 15.82 7.78
CA LEU A 150 7.39 14.49 8.00
C LEU A 150 7.39 14.11 9.48
N LEU A 151 6.30 13.49 9.94
CA LEU A 151 6.13 12.99 11.30
C LEU A 151 5.79 11.49 11.27
N PHE A 152 6.78 10.65 11.58
CA PHE A 152 6.60 9.19 11.60
C PHE A 152 5.70 8.75 12.76
N ASN A 153 4.71 7.90 12.48
CA ASN A 153 3.82 7.31 13.47
C ASN A 153 4.20 5.85 13.78
N PRO A 154 5.03 5.58 14.80
CA PRO A 154 5.50 4.23 15.11
C PRO A 154 4.38 3.26 15.55
N LEU A 155 3.23 3.78 15.96
CA LEU A 155 2.10 2.94 16.38
C LEU A 155 1.43 2.19 15.23
N ARG A 156 1.73 2.56 13.99
CA ARG A 156 1.20 1.91 12.78
C ARG A 156 2.16 0.92 12.13
N VAL A 157 3.31 0.64 12.74
CA VAL A 157 4.28 -0.35 12.24
C VAL A 157 4.61 -1.35 13.32
N VAL A 158 4.84 -2.59 12.92
CA VAL A 158 5.27 -3.70 13.77
C VAL A 158 6.56 -4.25 13.16
N ASP A 159 7.61 -4.35 13.95
CA ASP A 159 8.84 -5.05 13.59
C ASP A 159 8.76 -6.56 13.86
N GLY A 160 9.77 -7.32 13.44
CA GLY A 160 9.80 -8.77 13.61
C GLY A 160 9.78 -9.22 15.08
N ARG A 161 10.42 -8.47 15.98
CA ARG A 161 10.44 -8.81 17.42
C ARG A 161 9.07 -8.60 18.05
N GLU A 162 8.42 -7.49 17.73
CA GLU A 162 7.06 -7.20 18.20
C GLU A 162 6.08 -8.21 17.60
N MET A 163 6.25 -8.57 16.31
CA MET A 163 5.41 -9.58 15.67
C MET A 163 5.53 -10.94 16.36
N ALA A 164 6.74 -11.35 16.73
CA ALA A 164 6.97 -12.58 17.50
C ALA A 164 6.25 -12.56 18.85
N ARG A 165 6.26 -11.42 19.57
CA ARG A 165 5.50 -11.26 20.81
C ARG A 165 3.98 -11.34 20.59
N ILE A 166 3.48 -10.70 19.53
CA ILE A 166 2.05 -10.74 19.17
C ILE A 166 1.60 -12.18 18.90
N VAL A 167 2.37 -12.93 18.10
CA VAL A 167 2.06 -14.34 17.79
C VAL A 167 2.10 -15.20 19.05
N ALA A 168 3.10 -15.03 19.91
CA ALA A 168 3.23 -15.82 21.14
C ALA A 168 2.14 -15.51 22.18
N ALA A 169 1.75 -14.24 22.33
CA ALA A 169 0.75 -13.81 23.28
C ALA A 169 -0.69 -14.06 22.82
N GLY A 170 -0.93 -14.06 21.50
CA GLY A 170 -2.29 -14.06 20.96
C GLY A 170 -3.03 -12.74 21.21
N GLY A 171 -4.35 -12.73 20.98
CA GLY A 171 -5.25 -11.61 21.33
C GLY A 171 -5.24 -10.42 20.38
N ARG A 172 -4.32 -10.33 19.44
CA ARG A 172 -4.31 -9.34 18.37
C ARG A 172 -4.58 -10.00 17.02
N THR A 173 -5.56 -9.50 16.28
CA THR A 173 -5.88 -10.05 14.95
C THR A 173 -4.74 -9.81 13.98
N ILE A 174 -4.30 -10.87 13.28
CA ILE A 174 -3.30 -10.83 12.23
C ILE A 174 -3.99 -11.20 10.92
N LEU A 175 -3.93 -10.32 9.92
CA LEU A 175 -4.53 -10.53 8.60
C LEU A 175 -3.43 -10.67 7.56
N ASP A 176 -3.40 -11.80 6.86
CA ASP A 176 -2.42 -12.08 5.81
C ASP A 176 -3.05 -11.89 4.42
N ALA A 177 -2.50 -10.97 3.64
CA ALA A 177 -2.99 -10.57 2.32
C ALA A 177 -2.56 -11.51 1.18
N ARG A 178 -1.73 -12.53 1.43
CA ARG A 178 -1.27 -13.46 0.41
C ARG A 178 -2.42 -14.31 -0.13
N ALA A 179 -2.22 -14.86 -1.33
CA ALA A 179 -3.12 -15.87 -1.89
C ALA A 179 -3.25 -17.07 -0.94
N ARG A 180 -4.45 -17.65 -0.88
CA ARG A 180 -4.78 -18.74 0.05
C ARG A 180 -3.85 -19.93 -0.07
N ASP A 181 -3.46 -20.33 -1.28
CA ASP A 181 -2.56 -21.47 -1.47
C ASP A 181 -1.17 -21.25 -0.91
N ARG A 182 -0.64 -20.01 -0.98
CA ARG A 182 0.62 -19.65 -0.33
C ARG A 182 0.48 -19.64 1.19
N PHE A 183 -0.62 -19.07 1.70
CA PHE A 183 -0.93 -19.04 3.13
C PHE A 183 -1.02 -20.45 3.73
N GLU A 184 -1.67 -21.38 3.04
CA GLU A 184 -1.89 -22.76 3.50
C GLU A 184 -0.68 -23.68 3.19
N GLY A 185 0.38 -23.16 2.58
CA GLY A 185 1.58 -23.93 2.26
C GLY A 185 1.45 -24.84 1.03
N ARG A 186 0.36 -24.74 0.29
CA ARG A 186 0.13 -25.56 -0.95
C ARG A 186 0.86 -25.02 -2.17
N ALA A 187 1.25 -23.78 -2.16
CA ALA A 187 2.07 -23.16 -3.21
C ALA A 187 3.40 -22.66 -2.65
N PRO A 188 4.50 -22.74 -3.45
CA PRO A 188 5.79 -22.23 -3.03
C PRO A 188 5.79 -20.70 -2.93
N GLU A 189 6.69 -20.18 -2.10
CA GLU A 189 6.94 -18.75 -2.06
C GLU A 189 7.72 -18.29 -3.30
N PRO A 190 7.40 -17.11 -3.87
CA PRO A 190 8.11 -16.61 -5.04
C PRO A 190 9.59 -16.30 -4.79
N ARG A 191 9.95 -15.99 -3.53
CA ARG A 191 11.34 -15.74 -3.12
C ARG A 191 11.98 -17.03 -2.65
N PRO A 192 13.18 -17.37 -3.14
CA PRO A 192 13.87 -18.58 -2.73
C PRO A 192 14.27 -18.53 -1.23
N GLY A 193 14.35 -19.69 -0.61
CA GLY A 193 14.78 -19.84 0.79
C GLY A 193 13.69 -19.57 1.84
N LEU A 194 12.49 -19.17 1.45
CA LEU A 194 11.37 -18.99 2.38
C LEU A 194 10.58 -20.29 2.53
N LYS A 195 10.20 -20.60 3.77
CA LYS A 195 9.30 -21.71 4.08
C LYS A 195 7.89 -21.38 3.64
N SER A 196 7.10 -22.38 3.24
CA SER A 196 5.67 -22.25 2.96
C SER A 196 4.85 -22.29 4.24
N GLY A 197 3.62 -21.72 4.22
CA GLY A 197 2.72 -21.70 5.37
C GLY A 197 2.42 -20.29 5.88
N HIS A 198 2.05 -20.17 7.17
CA HIS A 198 1.63 -18.89 7.78
C HIS A 198 2.02 -18.78 9.26
N MET A 199 1.92 -17.58 9.80
CA MET A 199 2.08 -17.30 11.24
C MET A 199 0.92 -17.90 12.02
N PRO A 200 1.18 -18.55 13.17
CA PRO A 200 0.10 -19.04 14.06
C PRO A 200 -0.90 -17.95 14.40
N GLY A 201 -2.18 -18.27 14.31
CA GLY A 201 -3.27 -17.33 14.59
C GLY A 201 -3.55 -16.28 13.51
N ALA A 202 -2.79 -16.28 12.41
CA ALA A 202 -3.09 -15.42 11.27
C ALA A 202 -4.34 -15.89 10.51
N ILE A 203 -5.08 -14.92 9.99
CA ILE A 203 -6.29 -15.13 9.19
C ILE A 203 -5.99 -14.75 7.74
N CYS A 204 -6.21 -15.67 6.82
CA CYS A 204 -6.04 -15.39 5.39
C CYS A 204 -7.13 -14.45 4.88
N ARG A 205 -6.72 -13.31 4.33
CA ARG A 205 -7.59 -12.34 3.65
C ARG A 205 -6.89 -11.89 2.36
N PRO A 206 -6.99 -12.66 1.27
CA PRO A 206 -6.32 -12.32 0.02
C PRO A 206 -6.69 -10.91 -0.43
N PHE A 207 -5.68 -10.07 -0.70
CA PHE A 207 -5.91 -8.67 -1.10
C PHE A 207 -6.77 -8.54 -2.36
N SER A 208 -6.67 -9.50 -3.28
CA SER A 208 -7.45 -9.52 -4.52
C SER A 208 -8.96 -9.66 -4.30
N ALA A 209 -9.39 -10.10 -3.12
CA ALA A 209 -10.80 -10.18 -2.78
C ALA A 209 -11.42 -8.83 -2.37
N LEU A 210 -10.62 -7.76 -2.25
CA LEU A 210 -11.10 -6.42 -1.90
C LEU A 210 -11.50 -5.59 -3.12
N THR A 211 -11.34 -6.13 -4.33
CA THR A 211 -11.65 -5.45 -5.58
C THR A 211 -12.65 -6.28 -6.38
N GLY A 212 -13.70 -5.65 -6.89
CA GLY A 212 -14.68 -6.27 -7.76
C GLY A 212 -14.12 -6.54 -9.18
N ALA A 213 -14.88 -7.25 -9.99
CA ALA A 213 -14.52 -7.56 -11.37
C ALA A 213 -14.40 -6.28 -12.26
N ASP A 214 -15.03 -5.19 -11.85
CA ASP A 214 -14.98 -3.88 -12.50
C ASP A 214 -13.78 -3.03 -12.06
N GLY A 215 -12.87 -3.58 -11.26
CA GLY A 215 -11.69 -2.90 -10.73
C GLY A 215 -11.97 -1.97 -9.55
N ARG A 216 -13.22 -1.81 -9.12
CA ARG A 216 -13.59 -0.96 -7.99
C ARG A 216 -13.30 -1.64 -6.66
N PHE A 217 -12.83 -0.87 -5.73
CA PHE A 217 -12.67 -1.33 -4.35
C PHE A 217 -14.04 -1.61 -3.70
N LEU A 218 -14.14 -2.63 -2.87
CA LEU A 218 -15.38 -2.98 -2.19
C LEU A 218 -15.92 -1.80 -1.35
N GLY A 219 -17.24 -1.67 -1.32
CA GLY A 219 -17.93 -0.70 -0.46
C GLY A 219 -17.80 -1.04 1.04
N PRO A 220 -18.07 -0.07 1.93
CA PRO A 220 -17.87 -0.25 3.38
C PRO A 220 -18.60 -1.44 3.99
N ASP A 221 -19.81 -1.77 3.54
CA ASP A 221 -20.59 -2.89 4.09
C ASP A 221 -19.98 -4.23 3.68
N ALA A 222 -19.64 -4.39 2.39
CA ALA A 222 -18.94 -5.57 1.89
C ALA A 222 -17.56 -5.76 2.55
N LEU A 223 -16.86 -4.67 2.89
CA LEU A 223 -15.61 -4.72 3.64
C LEU A 223 -15.83 -5.19 5.09
N ARG A 224 -16.88 -4.71 5.76
CA ARG A 224 -17.23 -5.20 7.12
C ARG A 224 -17.52 -6.70 7.12
N ASP A 225 -18.28 -7.17 6.14
CA ASP A 225 -18.59 -8.60 5.98
C ASP A 225 -17.33 -9.41 5.68
N HIS A 226 -16.47 -8.89 4.78
CA HIS A 226 -15.22 -9.56 4.40
C HIS A 226 -14.24 -9.70 5.57
N PHE A 227 -14.02 -8.63 6.32
CA PHE A 227 -13.09 -8.66 7.45
C PHE A 227 -13.65 -9.35 8.69
N GLY A 228 -14.96 -9.22 8.93
CA GLY A 228 -15.58 -9.63 10.17
C GLY A 228 -15.06 -8.83 11.38
N PRO A 229 -15.19 -9.34 12.60
CA PRO A 229 -14.69 -8.66 13.80
C PRO A 229 -13.15 -8.73 13.86
N VAL A 230 -12.48 -7.59 13.75
CA VAL A 230 -11.00 -7.51 13.71
C VAL A 230 -10.37 -6.84 14.95
N GLY A 231 -11.19 -6.46 15.93
CA GLY A 231 -10.69 -5.76 17.13
C GLY A 231 -10.02 -4.42 16.84
N ALA A 232 -9.45 -3.82 17.89
CA ALA A 232 -8.69 -2.58 17.75
C ALA A 232 -7.26 -2.88 17.25
N ARG A 233 -6.80 -2.11 16.28
CA ARG A 233 -5.43 -2.19 15.74
C ARG A 233 -5.02 -3.60 15.24
N PRO A 234 -5.71 -4.20 14.28
CA PRO A 234 -5.24 -5.44 13.67
C PRO A 234 -3.87 -5.23 13.02
N VAL A 235 -3.09 -6.32 12.90
CA VAL A 235 -1.83 -6.31 12.14
C VAL A 235 -2.10 -6.84 10.75
N VAL A 236 -1.64 -6.15 9.73
CA VAL A 236 -1.68 -6.61 8.34
C VAL A 236 -0.29 -7.03 7.89
N THR A 237 -0.22 -8.12 7.14
CA THR A 237 1.01 -8.69 6.59
C THR A 237 0.76 -9.26 5.19
N CYS A 238 1.84 -9.50 4.43
CA CYS A 238 1.76 -10.20 3.15
C CYS A 238 3.08 -10.88 2.80
N GLY A 239 3.54 -10.83 1.55
CA GLY A 239 4.87 -11.31 1.14
C GLY A 239 6.01 -10.39 1.56
N SER A 240 5.84 -9.07 1.43
CA SER A 240 6.89 -8.04 1.62
C SER A 240 6.33 -6.65 1.93
N GLY A 241 5.23 -6.57 2.66
CA GLY A 241 4.61 -5.31 3.07
C GLY A 241 3.83 -4.55 1.97
N MET A 242 3.86 -5.00 0.72
CA MET A 242 3.19 -4.32 -0.40
C MET A 242 1.67 -4.46 -0.32
N THR A 243 1.15 -5.66 -0.56
CA THR A 243 -0.30 -5.92 -0.62
C THR A 243 -1.00 -5.96 0.74
N ALA A 244 -0.24 -6.03 1.84
CA ALA A 244 -0.77 -5.80 3.18
C ALA A 244 -1.43 -4.42 3.31
N CYS A 245 -0.91 -3.42 2.60
CA CYS A 245 -1.45 -2.07 2.60
C CYS A 245 -2.82 -1.97 1.88
N VAL A 246 -3.17 -2.93 1.00
CA VAL A 246 -4.52 -3.03 0.44
C VAL A 246 -5.53 -3.37 1.54
N LEU A 247 -5.16 -4.30 2.45
CA LEU A 247 -5.99 -4.59 3.62
C LEU A 247 -6.09 -3.38 4.55
N ALA A 248 -4.96 -2.67 4.78
CA ALA A 248 -4.95 -1.45 5.60
C ALA A 248 -5.88 -0.37 5.04
N LEU A 249 -5.90 -0.18 3.70
CA LEU A 249 -6.80 0.74 3.01
C LEU A 249 -8.28 0.36 3.21
N GLY A 250 -8.61 -0.92 3.04
CA GLY A 250 -9.97 -1.42 3.28
C GLY A 250 -10.42 -1.27 4.72
N LEU A 251 -9.54 -1.52 5.68
CA LEU A 251 -9.82 -1.31 7.10
C LEU A 251 -10.02 0.17 7.44
N GLU A 252 -9.19 1.06 6.89
CA GLU A 252 -9.34 2.51 7.09
C GLU A 252 -10.71 3.01 6.57
N ARG A 253 -11.22 2.49 5.43
CA ARG A 253 -12.56 2.82 4.92
C ARG A 253 -13.70 2.48 5.88
N ILE A 254 -13.51 1.50 6.73
CA ILE A 254 -14.50 1.12 7.74
C ILE A 254 -14.17 1.63 9.16
N GLY A 255 -13.21 2.57 9.25
CA GLY A 255 -12.83 3.25 10.50
C GLY A 255 -11.89 2.46 11.39
N VAL A 256 -11.21 1.44 10.87
CA VAL A 256 -10.26 0.60 11.62
C VAL A 256 -8.84 0.91 11.19
N GLN A 257 -8.00 1.37 12.13
CA GLN A 257 -6.59 1.63 11.86
C GLN A 257 -5.76 0.36 12.08
N ALA A 258 -5.16 -0.15 11.00
CA ALA A 258 -4.24 -1.28 11.07
C ALA A 258 -2.79 -0.84 11.31
N ALA A 259 -1.99 -1.75 11.87
CA ALA A 259 -0.54 -1.65 11.85
C ALA A 259 0.03 -2.61 10.80
N LEU A 260 1.07 -2.18 10.10
CA LEU A 260 1.77 -2.98 9.10
C LEU A 260 2.92 -3.74 9.76
N TYR A 261 2.96 -5.06 9.60
CA TYR A 261 4.20 -5.82 9.78
C TYR A 261 5.04 -5.69 8.50
N ASP A 262 6.00 -4.76 8.51
CA ASP A 262 6.71 -4.33 7.31
C ASP A 262 7.60 -5.45 6.73
N GLY A 263 8.36 -6.20 7.57
CA GLY A 263 9.14 -7.35 7.14
C GLY A 263 8.33 -8.48 6.54
N SER A 264 7.07 -8.63 6.93
CA SER A 264 6.10 -9.56 6.38
C SER A 264 6.63 -11.00 6.27
N TRP A 265 6.17 -11.77 5.30
CA TRP A 265 6.63 -13.14 5.09
C TRP A 265 8.09 -13.23 4.64
N ALA A 266 8.63 -12.18 3.98
CA ALA A 266 10.03 -12.11 3.61
C ALA A 266 10.97 -12.21 4.83
N GLU A 267 10.50 -11.77 6.01
CA GLU A 267 11.20 -11.92 7.28
C GLU A 267 10.76 -13.19 8.03
N TRP A 268 9.45 -13.35 8.28
CA TRP A 268 8.94 -14.47 9.07
C TRP A 268 9.20 -15.84 8.43
N GLY A 269 9.04 -15.94 7.12
CA GLY A 269 9.24 -17.19 6.36
C GLY A 269 10.66 -17.74 6.37
N GLN A 270 11.65 -16.98 6.86
CA GLN A 270 13.00 -17.46 7.15
C GLN A 270 13.01 -18.42 8.35
N GLY A 271 11.98 -18.35 9.22
CA GLY A 271 11.79 -19.28 10.34
C GLY A 271 12.61 -18.98 11.60
N ALA A 272 13.25 -17.81 11.67
CA ALA A 272 14.05 -17.41 12.84
C ALA A 272 13.21 -16.73 13.95
N LEU A 273 12.05 -16.16 13.60
CA LEU A 273 11.22 -15.36 14.52
C LEU A 273 10.20 -16.19 15.30
N GLY A 274 9.76 -17.31 14.75
CA GLY A 274 8.74 -18.13 15.40
C GLY A 274 8.26 -19.31 14.55
N PRO A 275 7.28 -20.07 15.06
CA PRO A 275 6.73 -21.22 14.37
C PRO A 275 5.98 -20.84 13.09
N ILE A 276 5.90 -21.80 12.18
CA ILE A 276 5.18 -21.71 10.91
C ILE A 276 4.16 -22.85 10.89
N HIS A 277 2.90 -22.56 10.56
CA HIS A 277 1.83 -23.51 10.38
C HIS A 277 1.52 -23.72 8.89
N GLY A 278 1.04 -24.91 8.51
CA GLY A 278 0.62 -25.21 7.15
C GLY A 278 1.80 -25.31 6.16
N GLY A 279 2.61 -26.34 6.23
CA GLY A 279 3.69 -26.62 5.28
C GLY A 279 3.99 -28.10 5.26
#